data_a1cc06db758690a3c649f4ebf6831631
#
_entry.id   a1cc06db758690a3c649f4ebf6831631
#
_cell.length_a   1.000
_cell.length_b   1.000
_cell.length_c   1.000
_cell.angle_alpha   90.00
_cell.angle_beta   90.00
_cell.angle_gamma   90.00
#
_symmetry.space_group_name_H-M   'P 1'
#
loop_
_entity.id
_entity.type
_entity.pdbx_description
1 polymer ?
#
loop_
_entity_poly.entity_id
_entity_poly.type
_entity_poly.pdbx_seq_one_letter_code
_entity_poly.pdbx_strand_id
1 'polypeptide(L)'
;SAQEKILDAARAEFIAKGFKSARMQAIAKSAGVNHALLHYYFRSKEKLYDAAVRETVRTVWSGLQRELQSVPTESDFETLILTLLKTHARILSRHPDFPLFFIRGILEDGGKSFPAALAEILESFGEVPRRVNQALIAEIKAGRLRPIEPVHFWLNLVGMVISGFMASNFAKRLGPASPLARIKFTEKFFLERAEMATTTLLRSLRP
;
A
#
# COMPACT_ATOMS: atom_id res chain seq x y z
N SER A 1 -4.95 22.09 5.19
CA SER A 1 -5.11 23.06 4.09
C SER A 1 -6.35 22.73 3.25
N ALA A 2 -6.82 23.66 2.42
CA ALA A 2 -7.91 23.39 1.47
C ALA A 2 -7.54 22.30 0.47
N GLN A 3 -6.29 22.28 0.04
CA GLN A 3 -5.76 21.28 -0.86
C GLN A 3 -5.81 19.87 -0.26
N GLU A 4 -5.44 19.69 1.00
CA GLU A 4 -5.53 18.39 1.70
C GLU A 4 -6.98 17.91 1.79
N LYS A 5 -7.92 18.78 2.18
CA LYS A 5 -9.35 18.44 2.22
C LYS A 5 -9.86 17.97 0.85
N ILE A 6 -9.42 18.62 -0.22
CA ILE A 6 -9.78 18.23 -1.59
C ILE A 6 -9.19 16.85 -1.93
N LEU A 7 -7.93 16.58 -1.59
CA LEU A 7 -7.28 15.30 -1.85
C LEU A 7 -7.93 14.15 -1.07
N ASP A 8 -8.29 14.38 0.20
CA ASP A 8 -9.00 13.38 1.02
C ASP A 8 -10.39 13.07 0.47
N ALA A 9 -11.16 14.11 0.10
CA ALA A 9 -12.47 13.94 -0.53
C ALA A 9 -12.37 13.26 -1.90
N ALA A 10 -11.36 13.60 -2.69
CA ALA A 10 -11.09 12.98 -3.99
C ALA A 10 -10.77 11.50 -3.85
N ARG A 11 -9.89 11.14 -2.91
CA ARG A 11 -9.56 9.75 -2.61
C ARG A 11 -10.82 8.95 -2.26
N ALA A 12 -11.65 9.45 -1.35
CA ALA A 12 -12.88 8.79 -0.95
C ALA A 12 -13.85 8.60 -2.13
N GLU A 13 -14.04 9.61 -2.97
CA GLU A 13 -14.92 9.54 -4.15
C GLU A 13 -14.38 8.56 -5.19
N PHE A 14 -13.07 8.58 -5.47
CA PHE A 14 -12.45 7.65 -6.42
C PHE A 14 -12.49 6.20 -5.91
N ILE A 15 -12.31 5.96 -4.62
CA ILE A 15 -12.46 4.62 -4.04
C ILE A 15 -13.89 4.13 -4.16
N ALA A 16 -14.86 4.98 -3.87
CA ALA A 16 -16.27 4.61 -3.89
C ALA A 16 -16.80 4.35 -5.30
N LYS A 17 -16.47 5.22 -6.27
CA LYS A 17 -17.09 5.24 -7.59
C LYS A 17 -16.15 4.88 -8.75
N GLY A 18 -14.85 4.80 -8.50
CA GLY A 18 -13.85 4.67 -9.55
C GLY A 18 -13.58 5.99 -10.29
N PHE A 19 -12.50 6.01 -11.07
CA PHE A 19 -12.09 7.21 -11.80
C PHE A 19 -13.18 7.70 -12.77
N LYS A 20 -13.77 6.81 -13.58
CA LYS A 20 -14.72 7.19 -14.62
C LYS A 20 -15.98 7.86 -14.06
N SER A 21 -16.54 7.31 -12.97
CA SER A 21 -17.82 7.74 -12.40
C SER A 21 -17.70 8.85 -11.35
N ALA A 22 -16.52 9.12 -10.83
CA ALA A 22 -16.27 10.20 -9.88
C ALA A 22 -16.53 11.57 -10.50
N ARG A 23 -17.13 12.46 -9.71
CA ARG A 23 -17.52 13.80 -10.17
C ARG A 23 -16.82 14.88 -9.37
N MET A 24 -16.19 15.84 -10.06
CA MET A 24 -15.50 17.00 -9.46
C MET A 24 -16.42 17.82 -8.52
N GLN A 25 -17.69 17.98 -8.89
CA GLN A 25 -18.67 18.66 -8.04
C GLN A 25 -18.94 17.94 -6.73
N ALA A 26 -19.03 16.59 -6.75
CA ALA A 26 -19.23 15.80 -5.53
C ALA A 26 -18.00 15.92 -4.62
N ILE A 27 -16.79 15.89 -5.19
CA ILE A 27 -15.54 16.08 -4.47
C ILE A 27 -15.49 17.47 -3.82
N ALA A 28 -15.79 18.54 -4.56
CA ALA A 28 -15.81 19.90 -4.03
C ALA A 28 -16.79 20.04 -2.84
N LYS A 29 -18.00 19.49 -3.01
CA LYS A 29 -19.02 19.47 -1.95
C LYS A 29 -18.53 18.72 -0.71
N SER A 30 -17.94 17.55 -0.90
CA SER A 30 -17.41 16.71 0.20
C SER A 30 -16.24 17.39 0.92
N ALA A 31 -15.37 18.11 0.18
CA ALA A 31 -14.26 18.85 0.73
C ALA A 31 -14.66 20.16 1.42
N GLY A 32 -15.92 20.58 1.31
CA GLY A 32 -16.39 21.86 1.83
C GLY A 32 -15.80 23.08 1.10
N VAL A 33 -15.50 22.94 -0.19
CA VAL A 33 -14.96 24.00 -1.04
C VAL A 33 -15.88 24.28 -2.23
N ASN A 34 -15.78 25.49 -2.80
CA ASN A 34 -16.47 25.77 -4.04
C ASN A 34 -15.74 25.12 -5.24
N HIS A 35 -16.48 24.92 -6.33
CA HIS A 35 -15.97 24.28 -7.53
C HIS A 35 -14.82 25.06 -8.20
N ALA A 36 -14.86 26.41 -8.11
CA ALA A 36 -13.81 27.26 -8.66
C ALA A 36 -12.47 27.05 -7.93
N LEU A 37 -12.50 26.94 -6.60
CA LEU A 37 -11.31 26.66 -5.80
C LEU A 37 -10.73 25.29 -6.10
N LEU A 38 -11.58 24.26 -6.28
CA LEU A 38 -11.12 22.94 -6.69
C LEU A 38 -10.43 23.01 -8.05
N HIS A 39 -11.02 23.71 -9.04
CA HIS A 39 -10.40 23.90 -10.36
C HIS A 39 -9.14 24.76 -10.32
N TYR A 40 -9.03 25.68 -9.40
CA TYR A 40 -7.80 26.45 -9.19
C TYR A 40 -6.63 25.55 -8.80
N TYR A 41 -6.84 24.60 -7.87
CA TYR A 41 -5.80 23.67 -7.43
C TYR A 41 -5.53 22.55 -8.45
N PHE A 42 -6.62 21.99 -9.01
CA PHE A 42 -6.54 20.77 -9.81
C PHE A 42 -7.33 20.94 -11.11
N ARG A 43 -6.75 21.57 -12.07
CA ARG A 43 -7.31 21.95 -13.38
C ARG A 43 -8.22 20.90 -14.06
N SER A 44 -8.02 19.60 -13.78
CA SER A 44 -8.81 18.50 -14.34
C SER A 44 -8.95 17.34 -13.35
N LYS A 45 -9.87 16.44 -13.65
CA LYS A 45 -10.09 15.21 -12.86
C LYS A 45 -8.86 14.30 -12.90
N GLU A 46 -8.17 14.22 -14.03
CA GLU A 46 -6.93 13.47 -14.22
C GLU A 46 -5.82 13.99 -13.29
N LYS A 47 -5.62 15.30 -13.27
CA LYS A 47 -4.61 15.94 -12.40
C LYS A 47 -4.95 15.77 -10.92
N LEU A 48 -6.22 15.85 -10.56
CA LEU A 48 -6.68 15.60 -9.19
C LEU A 48 -6.45 14.14 -8.80
N TYR A 49 -6.75 13.20 -9.70
CA TYR A 49 -6.53 11.78 -9.49
C TYR A 49 -5.05 11.46 -9.31
N ASP A 50 -4.21 11.94 -10.22
CA ASP A 50 -2.75 11.79 -10.14
C ASP A 50 -2.19 12.34 -8.82
N ALA A 51 -2.62 13.53 -8.41
CA ALA A 51 -2.22 14.12 -7.14
C ALA A 51 -2.70 13.30 -5.92
N ALA A 52 -3.92 12.76 -5.97
CA ALA A 52 -4.45 11.90 -4.90
C ALA A 52 -3.68 10.58 -4.79
N VAL A 53 -3.30 9.98 -5.94
CA VAL A 53 -2.45 8.78 -5.99
C VAL A 53 -1.08 9.10 -5.38
N ARG A 54 -0.41 10.14 -5.86
CA ARG A 54 0.94 10.53 -5.39
C ARG A 54 0.96 10.78 -3.89
N GLU A 55 -0.01 11.56 -3.39
CA GLU A 55 -0.09 11.88 -1.96
C GLU A 55 -0.33 10.63 -1.10
N THR A 56 -1.24 9.76 -1.54
CA THR A 56 -1.53 8.52 -0.83
C THR A 56 -0.31 7.61 -0.76
N VAL A 57 0.39 7.46 -1.88
CA VAL A 57 1.59 6.65 -1.93
C VAL A 57 2.71 7.26 -1.10
N ARG A 58 2.91 8.58 -1.18
CA ARG A 58 3.91 9.29 -0.37
C ARG A 58 3.67 9.06 1.13
N THR A 59 2.42 9.14 1.58
CA THR A 59 2.05 8.93 2.98
C THR A 59 2.42 7.52 3.46
N VAL A 60 2.03 6.51 2.68
CA VAL A 60 2.35 5.10 3.00
C VAL A 60 3.86 4.89 3.02
N TRP A 61 4.54 5.44 2.03
CA TRP A 61 5.95 5.20 1.81
C TRP A 61 6.87 5.90 2.80
N SER A 62 6.60 7.17 3.10
CA SER A 62 7.38 7.91 4.10
C SER A 62 7.29 7.26 5.49
N GLY A 63 6.17 6.63 5.79
CA GLY A 63 6.01 5.82 7.00
C GLY A 63 6.94 4.61 7.01
N LEU A 64 6.96 3.86 5.90
CA LEU A 64 7.85 2.70 5.74
C LEU A 64 9.33 3.08 5.83
N GLN A 65 9.74 4.13 5.14
CA GLN A 65 11.14 4.59 5.17
C GLN A 65 11.59 4.94 6.60
N ARG A 66 10.80 5.73 7.33
CA ARG A 66 11.14 6.14 8.69
C ARG A 66 11.34 4.96 9.64
N GLU A 67 10.41 4.00 9.61
CA GLU A 67 10.49 2.82 10.48
C GLU A 67 11.68 1.92 10.11
N LEU A 68 11.96 1.76 8.82
CA LEU A 68 13.09 0.95 8.37
C LEU A 68 14.45 1.61 8.61
N GLN A 69 14.52 2.94 8.61
CA GLN A 69 15.72 3.66 9.03
C GLN A 69 16.01 3.47 10.53
N SER A 70 14.98 3.23 11.36
CA SER A 70 15.14 2.94 12.77
C SER A 70 15.63 1.51 13.07
N VAL A 71 15.54 0.59 12.08
CA VAL A 71 16.05 -0.78 12.24
C VAL A 71 17.58 -0.78 12.15
N PRO A 72 18.30 -1.21 13.20
CA PRO A 72 19.75 -1.25 13.19
C PRO A 72 20.29 -2.01 11.97
N THR A 73 21.42 -1.56 11.44
CA THR A 73 22.04 -2.19 10.25
C THR A 73 22.44 -3.63 10.49
N GLU A 74 22.80 -3.95 11.73
CA GLU A 74 23.24 -5.28 12.18
C GLU A 74 22.09 -6.22 12.56
N SER A 75 20.82 -5.79 12.39
CA SER A 75 19.67 -6.64 12.65
C SER A 75 19.68 -7.85 11.72
N ASP A 76 19.30 -9.01 12.25
CA ASP A 76 19.14 -10.23 11.45
C ASP A 76 18.04 -10.04 10.38
N PHE A 77 18.09 -10.88 9.36
CA PHE A 77 17.20 -10.82 8.22
C PHE A 77 15.72 -11.00 8.62
N GLU A 78 15.43 -11.89 9.58
CA GLU A 78 14.07 -12.14 10.06
C GLU A 78 13.50 -10.87 10.72
N THR A 79 14.26 -10.21 11.59
CA THR A 79 13.90 -8.94 12.23
C THR A 79 13.65 -7.84 11.21
N LEU A 80 14.48 -7.74 10.17
CA LEU A 80 14.30 -6.77 9.10
C LEU A 80 12.96 -7.00 8.36
N ILE A 81 12.67 -8.24 7.97
CA ILE A 81 11.44 -8.58 7.23
C ILE A 81 10.21 -8.41 8.12
N LEU A 82 10.28 -8.86 9.36
CA LEU A 82 9.18 -8.72 10.32
C LEU A 82 8.84 -7.24 10.57
N THR A 83 9.85 -6.40 10.76
CA THR A 83 9.66 -4.95 10.95
C THR A 83 9.04 -4.32 9.70
N LEU A 84 9.53 -4.67 8.53
CA LEU A 84 8.96 -4.21 7.26
C LEU A 84 7.47 -4.57 7.14
N LEU A 85 7.12 -5.83 7.38
CA LEU A 85 5.73 -6.28 7.26
C LEU A 85 4.81 -5.72 8.34
N LYS A 86 5.28 -5.63 9.60
CA LYS A 86 4.50 -5.01 10.69
C LYS A 86 4.24 -3.53 10.42
N THR A 87 5.24 -2.81 9.94
CA THR A 87 5.10 -1.40 9.58
C THR A 87 4.13 -1.22 8.43
N HIS A 88 4.25 -2.02 7.39
CA HIS A 88 3.31 -2.03 6.27
C HIS A 88 1.89 -2.35 6.74
N ALA A 89 1.71 -3.38 7.57
CA ALA A 89 0.41 -3.75 8.13
C ALA A 89 -0.21 -2.61 8.97
N ARG A 90 0.59 -1.95 9.81
CA ARG A 90 0.17 -0.82 10.65
C ARG A 90 -0.24 0.39 9.81
N ILE A 91 0.53 0.73 8.78
CA ILE A 91 0.21 1.85 7.89
C ILE A 91 -1.07 1.55 7.11
N LEU A 92 -1.19 0.36 6.52
CA LEU A 92 -2.37 -0.03 5.76
C LEU A 92 -3.61 -0.20 6.63
N SER A 93 -3.49 -0.57 7.91
CA SER A 93 -4.64 -0.63 8.82
C SER A 93 -5.28 0.75 9.06
N ARG A 94 -4.49 1.80 8.99
CA ARG A 94 -4.95 3.20 9.04
C ARG A 94 -5.54 3.68 7.71
N HIS A 95 -5.18 3.02 6.63
CA HIS A 95 -5.62 3.34 5.26
C HIS A 95 -6.12 2.07 4.54
N PRO A 96 -7.17 1.38 5.06
CA PRO A 96 -7.58 0.05 4.60
C PRO A 96 -8.07 0.01 3.15
N ASP A 97 -8.49 1.15 2.62
CA ASP A 97 -8.98 1.27 1.24
C ASP A 97 -7.84 1.55 0.22
N PHE A 98 -6.62 1.77 0.70
CA PHE A 98 -5.48 2.05 -0.17
C PHE A 98 -5.19 0.94 -1.20
N PRO A 99 -5.14 -0.34 -0.83
CA PRO A 99 -4.91 -1.40 -1.81
C PRO A 99 -5.98 -1.45 -2.91
N LEU A 100 -7.23 -1.17 -2.55
CA LEU A 100 -8.33 -1.13 -3.51
C LEU A 100 -8.24 0.09 -4.43
N PHE A 101 -7.87 1.25 -3.89
CA PHE A 101 -7.64 2.46 -4.67
C PHE A 101 -6.54 2.25 -5.70
N PHE A 102 -5.46 1.62 -5.29
CA PHE A 102 -4.32 1.27 -6.11
C PHE A 102 -4.70 0.32 -7.25
N ILE A 103 -5.35 -0.81 -6.93
CA ILE A 103 -5.76 -1.81 -7.93
C ILE A 103 -6.77 -1.22 -8.93
N ARG A 104 -7.73 -0.43 -8.45
CA ARG A 104 -8.69 0.24 -9.34
C ARG A 104 -8.00 1.20 -10.30
N GLY A 105 -7.02 1.97 -9.82
CA GLY A 105 -6.24 2.86 -10.68
C GLY A 105 -5.59 2.11 -11.84
N ILE A 106 -4.98 0.97 -11.56
CA ILE A 106 -4.38 0.14 -12.61
C ILE A 106 -5.43 -0.37 -13.61
N LEU A 107 -6.58 -0.84 -13.11
CA LEU A 107 -7.59 -1.51 -13.95
C LEU A 107 -8.46 -0.53 -14.75
N GLU A 108 -8.82 0.63 -14.19
CA GLU A 108 -9.81 1.53 -14.78
C GLU A 108 -9.20 2.56 -15.74
N ASP A 109 -7.98 2.99 -15.49
CA ASP A 109 -7.26 4.00 -16.30
C ASP A 109 -6.33 3.36 -17.36
N GLY A 110 -6.35 2.04 -17.47
CA GLY A 110 -5.38 1.32 -18.31
C GLY A 110 -3.94 1.58 -17.89
N GLY A 111 -3.77 2.00 -16.64
CA GLY A 111 -2.48 2.29 -16.06
C GLY A 111 -1.85 3.62 -16.51
N LYS A 112 -2.54 4.52 -17.21
CA LYS A 112 -1.92 5.74 -17.77
C LYS A 112 -1.40 6.73 -16.75
N SER A 113 -2.17 6.98 -15.67
CA SER A 113 -1.74 7.89 -14.58
C SER A 113 -0.89 7.19 -13.53
N PHE A 114 -1.00 5.88 -13.46
CA PHE A 114 -0.37 5.06 -12.44
C PHE A 114 1.12 4.77 -12.68
N PRO A 115 1.60 4.49 -13.91
CA PRO A 115 3.01 4.22 -14.14
C PRO A 115 3.93 5.38 -13.81
N ALA A 116 3.52 6.63 -14.06
CA ALA A 116 4.33 7.79 -13.73
C ALA A 116 4.47 7.97 -12.22
N ALA A 117 3.35 7.87 -11.47
CA ALA A 117 3.36 7.90 -10.01
C ALA A 117 4.13 6.71 -9.43
N LEU A 118 3.95 5.52 -10.01
CA LEU A 118 4.66 4.31 -9.57
C LEU A 118 6.15 4.37 -9.90
N ALA A 119 6.55 4.87 -11.06
CA ALA A 119 7.96 5.03 -11.42
C ALA A 119 8.68 6.00 -10.47
N GLU A 120 8.07 7.16 -10.20
CA GLU A 120 8.58 8.15 -9.24
C GLU A 120 8.68 7.56 -7.82
N ILE A 121 7.74 6.69 -7.47
CA ILE A 121 7.73 5.95 -6.23
C ILE A 121 8.84 4.90 -6.24
N LEU A 122 8.95 4.08 -7.27
CA LEU A 122 9.99 3.07 -7.39
C LEU A 122 11.38 3.70 -7.39
N GLU A 123 11.57 4.87 -7.99
CA GLU A 123 12.80 5.65 -7.87
C GLU A 123 13.05 6.14 -6.45
N SER A 124 12.01 6.61 -5.75
CA SER A 124 12.10 7.01 -4.34
C SER A 124 12.21 5.81 -3.37
N PHE A 125 11.87 4.61 -3.82
CA PHE A 125 12.01 3.34 -3.07
C PHE A 125 13.48 2.94 -2.80
N GLY A 126 14.42 3.54 -3.45
CA GLY A 126 15.84 3.20 -3.57
C GLY A 126 16.51 2.48 -2.40
N GLU A 127 16.30 2.93 -1.17
CA GLU A 127 17.03 2.36 -0.02
C GLU A 127 16.39 1.09 0.56
N VAL A 128 15.06 1.06 0.71
CA VAL A 128 14.38 -0.06 1.37
C VAL A 128 14.52 -1.37 0.58
N PRO A 129 14.13 -1.43 -0.71
CA PRO A 129 14.35 -2.62 -1.50
C PRO A 129 15.82 -2.98 -1.65
N ARG A 130 16.70 -1.99 -1.75
CA ARG A 130 18.14 -2.23 -1.84
C ARG A 130 18.66 -2.94 -0.59
N ARG A 131 18.32 -2.44 0.60
CA ARG A 131 18.72 -3.03 1.88
C ARG A 131 18.17 -4.46 2.01
N VAL A 132 16.89 -4.67 1.72
CA VAL A 132 16.27 -6.01 1.78
C VAL A 132 16.89 -6.95 0.77
N ASN A 133 17.13 -6.52 -0.47
CA ASN A 133 17.76 -7.36 -1.50
C ASN A 133 19.21 -7.71 -1.14
N GLN A 134 19.98 -6.76 -0.62
CA GLN A 134 21.35 -7.02 -0.15
C GLN A 134 21.37 -8.06 0.98
N ALA A 135 20.47 -7.90 1.96
CA ALA A 135 20.35 -8.85 3.05
C ALA A 135 19.90 -10.24 2.56
N LEU A 136 18.90 -10.32 1.66
CA LEU A 136 18.46 -11.58 1.04
C LEU A 136 19.61 -12.29 0.32
N ILE A 137 20.37 -11.56 -0.49
CA ILE A 137 21.52 -12.12 -1.22
C ILE A 137 22.60 -12.61 -0.25
N ALA A 138 22.85 -11.89 0.84
CA ALA A 138 23.79 -12.29 1.88
C ALA A 138 23.36 -13.60 2.58
N GLU A 139 22.07 -13.75 2.89
CA GLU A 139 21.51 -14.97 3.49
C GLU A 139 21.63 -16.18 2.55
N ILE A 140 21.35 -15.99 1.26
CA ILE A 140 21.50 -17.04 0.23
C ILE A 140 22.96 -17.44 0.08
N LYS A 141 23.88 -16.47 -0.03
CA LYS A 141 25.34 -16.75 -0.15
C LYS A 141 25.89 -17.47 1.08
N ALA A 142 25.36 -17.19 2.25
CA ALA A 142 25.74 -17.86 3.50
C ALA A 142 25.10 -19.26 3.66
N GLY A 143 24.28 -19.71 2.71
CA GLY A 143 23.58 -21.00 2.77
C GLY A 143 22.47 -21.08 3.80
N ARG A 144 22.06 -19.96 4.38
CA ARG A 144 20.96 -19.91 5.35
C ARG A 144 19.57 -19.88 4.71
N LEU A 145 19.51 -19.45 3.45
CA LEU A 145 18.29 -19.50 2.63
C LEU A 145 18.56 -20.18 1.29
N ARG A 146 17.55 -20.86 0.77
CA ARG A 146 17.56 -21.41 -0.59
C ARG A 146 17.56 -20.27 -1.61
N PRO A 147 18.16 -20.48 -2.80
CA PRO A 147 18.09 -19.51 -3.87
C PRO A 147 16.64 -19.15 -4.23
N ILE A 148 16.37 -17.87 -4.31
CA ILE A 148 15.11 -17.30 -4.80
C ILE A 148 15.40 -16.01 -5.55
N GLU A 149 14.72 -15.83 -6.68
CA GLU A 149 14.78 -14.58 -7.41
C GLU A 149 14.14 -13.43 -6.59
N PRO A 150 14.78 -12.26 -6.49
CA PRO A 150 14.25 -11.14 -5.71
C PRO A 150 12.81 -10.77 -6.06
N VAL A 151 12.42 -10.85 -7.33
CA VAL A 151 11.05 -10.55 -7.77
C VAL A 151 10.03 -11.50 -7.12
N HIS A 152 10.32 -12.80 -7.05
CA HIS A 152 9.44 -13.78 -6.41
C HIS A 152 9.38 -13.57 -4.90
N PHE A 153 10.51 -13.23 -4.29
CA PHE A 153 10.54 -12.87 -2.87
C PHE A 153 9.62 -11.70 -2.57
N TRP A 154 9.73 -10.61 -3.34
CA TRP A 154 8.89 -9.43 -3.16
C TRP A 154 7.41 -9.68 -3.44
N LEU A 155 7.06 -10.44 -4.48
CA LEU A 155 5.68 -10.81 -4.77
C LEU A 155 5.05 -11.63 -3.64
N ASN A 156 5.79 -12.57 -3.06
CA ASN A 156 5.32 -13.32 -1.90
C ASN A 156 5.14 -12.41 -0.67
N LEU A 157 6.15 -11.58 -0.37
CA LEU A 157 6.15 -10.69 0.78
C LEU A 157 4.96 -9.73 0.75
N VAL A 158 4.80 -8.99 -0.35
CA VAL A 158 3.76 -7.99 -0.53
C VAL A 158 2.39 -8.66 -0.67
N GLY A 159 2.30 -9.75 -1.43
CA GLY A 159 1.06 -10.49 -1.65
C GLY A 159 0.47 -11.05 -0.36
N MET A 160 1.30 -11.58 0.53
CA MET A 160 0.86 -12.10 1.83
C MET A 160 0.22 -11.01 2.70
N VAL A 161 0.72 -9.78 2.66
CA VAL A 161 0.14 -8.67 3.43
C VAL A 161 -1.11 -8.13 2.74
N ILE A 162 -1.03 -7.83 1.45
CA ILE A 162 -2.14 -7.23 0.70
C ILE A 162 -3.37 -8.14 0.68
N SER A 163 -3.20 -9.46 0.61
CA SER A 163 -4.32 -10.40 0.59
C SER A 163 -5.26 -10.24 1.80
N GLY A 164 -4.73 -9.95 2.98
CA GLY A 164 -5.54 -9.69 4.17
C GLY A 164 -6.40 -8.43 4.05
N PHE A 165 -5.85 -7.35 3.49
CA PHE A 165 -6.60 -6.11 3.24
C PHE A 165 -7.64 -6.29 2.13
N MET A 166 -7.32 -7.05 1.09
CA MET A 166 -8.30 -7.40 0.06
C MET A 166 -9.46 -8.21 0.66
N ALA A 167 -9.16 -9.22 1.49
CA ALA A 167 -10.19 -10.00 2.19
C ALA A 167 -11.09 -9.11 3.05
N SER A 168 -10.53 -8.14 3.77
CA SER A 168 -11.28 -7.16 4.55
C SER A 168 -12.25 -6.33 3.69
N ASN A 169 -11.78 -5.86 2.52
CA ASN A 169 -12.62 -5.13 1.57
C ASN A 169 -13.73 -6.01 0.96
N PHE A 170 -13.42 -7.28 0.66
CA PHE A 170 -14.42 -8.25 0.19
C PHE A 170 -15.46 -8.56 1.28
N ALA A 171 -15.04 -8.76 2.53
CA ALA A 171 -15.95 -9.01 3.64
C ALA A 171 -17.02 -7.92 3.78
N LYS A 172 -16.64 -6.66 3.66
CA LYS A 172 -17.57 -5.52 3.68
C LYS A 172 -18.63 -5.58 2.57
N ARG A 173 -18.30 -6.17 1.41
CA ARG A 173 -19.17 -6.22 0.21
C ARG A 173 -20.03 -7.46 0.13
N LEU A 174 -19.54 -8.60 0.63
CA LEU A 174 -20.23 -9.89 0.56
C LEU A 174 -21.38 -10.02 1.58
N GLY A 175 -21.47 -9.07 2.52
CA GLY A 175 -22.52 -9.06 3.53
C GLY A 175 -22.35 -10.12 4.64
N PRO A 176 -23.30 -10.16 5.59
CA PRO A 176 -23.14 -10.93 6.82
C PRO A 176 -23.16 -12.46 6.65
N ALA A 177 -23.65 -12.96 5.51
CA ALA A 177 -23.66 -14.40 5.22
C ALA A 177 -22.26 -14.95 4.83
N SER A 178 -21.31 -14.09 4.51
CA SER A 178 -19.95 -14.50 4.15
C SER A 178 -19.19 -15.00 5.37
N PRO A 179 -18.42 -16.12 5.27
CA PRO A 179 -17.49 -16.53 6.30
C PRO A 179 -16.49 -15.42 6.70
N LEU A 180 -16.12 -14.56 5.76
CA LEU A 180 -15.23 -13.41 5.99
C LEU A 180 -15.85 -12.34 6.89
N ALA A 181 -17.19 -12.22 6.93
CA ALA A 181 -17.88 -11.24 7.78
C ALA A 181 -17.71 -11.54 9.27
N ARG A 182 -17.34 -12.77 9.65
CA ARG A 182 -17.07 -13.17 11.03
C ARG A 182 -15.65 -12.76 11.49
N ILE A 183 -14.77 -12.40 10.57
CA ILE A 183 -13.39 -12.01 10.86
C ILE A 183 -13.37 -10.54 11.27
N LYS A 184 -12.80 -10.25 12.44
CA LYS A 184 -12.54 -8.88 12.88
C LYS A 184 -11.19 -8.41 12.31
N PHE A 185 -11.22 -7.70 11.21
CA PHE A 185 -10.04 -7.12 10.54
C PHE A 185 -9.53 -5.88 11.31
N THR A 186 -8.97 -6.10 12.49
CA THR A 186 -8.37 -5.07 13.35
C THR A 186 -6.88 -4.89 13.03
N GLU A 187 -6.26 -3.85 13.55
CA GLU A 187 -4.79 -3.68 13.46
C GLU A 187 -4.08 -4.92 14.03
N LYS A 188 -4.55 -5.45 15.17
CA LYS A 188 -4.02 -6.69 15.76
C LYS A 188 -4.03 -7.86 14.77
N PHE A 189 -5.15 -8.08 14.07
CA PHE A 189 -5.24 -9.12 13.03
C PHE A 189 -4.17 -8.96 11.95
N PHE A 190 -3.95 -7.73 11.47
CA PHE A 190 -2.96 -7.48 10.42
C PHE A 190 -1.53 -7.63 10.92
N LEU A 191 -1.26 -7.30 12.19
CA LEU A 191 0.05 -7.53 12.81
C LEU A 191 0.36 -9.02 13.01
N GLU A 192 -0.61 -9.80 13.51
CA GLU A 192 -0.50 -11.26 13.61
C GLU A 192 -0.30 -11.92 12.25
N ARG A 193 -1.00 -11.41 11.22
CA ARG A 193 -0.79 -11.87 9.85
C ARG A 193 0.60 -11.53 9.30
N ALA A 194 1.16 -10.38 9.64
CA ALA A 194 2.53 -10.03 9.28
C ALA A 194 3.55 -10.98 9.91
N GLU A 195 3.37 -11.34 11.17
CA GLU A 195 4.20 -12.35 11.85
C GLU A 195 4.10 -13.72 11.18
N MET A 196 2.87 -14.17 10.93
CA MET A 196 2.63 -15.44 10.24
C MET A 196 3.23 -15.45 8.83
N ALA A 197 3.08 -14.36 8.07
CA ALA A 197 3.63 -14.23 6.73
C ALA A 197 5.17 -14.31 6.75
N THR A 198 5.82 -13.59 7.68
CA THR A 198 7.28 -13.65 7.86
C THR A 198 7.72 -15.09 8.15
N THR A 199 7.13 -15.71 9.16
CA THR A 199 7.48 -17.08 9.57
C THR A 199 7.27 -18.08 8.43
N THR A 200 6.14 -17.99 7.72
CA THR A 200 5.80 -18.90 6.61
C THR A 200 6.79 -18.74 5.46
N LEU A 201 7.05 -17.49 5.05
CA LEU A 201 7.98 -17.22 3.96
C LEU A 201 9.40 -17.69 4.28
N LEU A 202 9.92 -17.30 5.45
CA LEU A 202 11.29 -17.65 5.81
C LEU A 202 11.48 -19.16 6.05
N ARG A 203 10.49 -19.83 6.64
CA ARG A 203 10.54 -21.31 6.77
C ARG A 203 10.55 -22.00 5.40
N SER A 204 9.79 -21.53 4.43
CA SER A 204 9.78 -22.10 3.08
C SER A 204 11.11 -21.94 2.34
N LEU A 205 11.90 -20.97 2.75
CA LEU A 205 13.22 -20.69 2.14
C LEU A 205 14.40 -21.30 2.91
N ARG A 206 14.20 -21.86 4.09
CA ARG A 206 15.28 -22.57 4.82
C ARG A 206 15.67 -23.84 4.06
N PRO A 207 16.97 -24.21 4.06
CA PRO A 207 17.47 -25.42 3.43
C PRO A 207 16.78 -26.70 3.91
#